data_3ba27eaeb9de81d782335afe16c98d92
#
_entry.id   3ba27eaeb9de81d782335afe16c98d92
#
_cell.length_a   1.000
_cell.length_b   1.000
_cell.length_c   1.000
_cell.angle_alpha   90.00
_cell.angle_beta   90.00
_cell.angle_gamma   90.00
#
_symmetry.space_group_name_H-M   'P 1'
#
loop_
_entity.id
_entity.type
_entity.pdbx_description
1 polymer ?
#
loop_
_entity_poly.entity_id
_entity_poly.type
_entity_poly.pdbx_seq_one_letter_code
_entity_poly.pdbx_strand_id
1 'polypeptide(L)' 'MKVEIYTKDHCIWCDRAKGLLNAHSIDFEEFDLSNDEERFQFYEKLGDNVKTVPQVFINDQRVGGYQDLRAWLNE' A
#
# COMPACT_ATOMS: atom_id res chain seq x y z
N MET A 1 -10.42 -12.50 -3.07
CA MET A 1 -9.06 -11.93 -3.04
C MET A 1 -8.97 -10.93 -1.90
N LYS A 2 -7.97 -11.08 -1.08
CA LYS A 2 -7.76 -10.19 0.07
C LYS A 2 -6.75 -9.11 -0.33
N VAL A 3 -7.16 -7.85 -0.30
CA VAL A 3 -6.29 -6.73 -0.65
C VAL A 3 -6.20 -5.77 0.54
N GLU A 4 -4.98 -5.45 0.93
CA GLU A 4 -4.71 -4.54 2.03
C GLU A 4 -3.75 -3.47 1.55
N ILE A 5 -4.00 -2.22 1.95
CA ILE A 5 -3.12 -1.12 1.59
C ILE A 5 -2.77 -0.32 2.85
N TYR A 6 -1.49 -0.07 3.03
CA TYR A 6 -0.97 0.74 4.14
C TYR A 6 -0.63 2.12 3.62
N THR A 7 -1.16 3.14 4.27
CA THR A 7 -1.12 4.52 3.80
C THR A 7 -0.73 5.47 4.91
N LYS A 8 -0.63 6.75 4.58
CA LYS A 8 -0.57 7.83 5.58
C LYS A 8 -1.28 9.05 5.01
N ASP A 9 -1.49 10.07 5.87
CA ASP A 9 -2.03 11.33 5.43
C ASP A 9 -1.03 12.05 4.51
N HIS A 10 -1.52 13.00 3.72
CA HIS A 10 -0.69 13.83 2.83
C HIS A 10 0.21 12.99 1.92
N CYS A 11 -0.35 11.92 1.36
CA CYS A 11 0.40 10.98 0.51
C CYS A 11 -0.32 10.85 -0.83
N ILE A 12 0.17 11.56 -1.84
CA ILE A 12 -0.46 11.55 -3.16
C ILE A 12 -0.39 10.15 -3.80
N TRP A 13 0.70 9.44 -3.58
CA TRP A 13 0.83 8.10 -4.16
C TRP A 13 -0.09 7.08 -3.48
N CYS A 14 -0.40 7.30 -2.20
CA CYS A 14 -1.42 6.51 -1.52
C CYS A 14 -2.79 6.75 -2.15
N ASP A 15 -3.11 8.00 -2.42
CA ASP A 15 -4.38 8.35 -3.05
C ASP A 15 -4.47 7.76 -4.46
N ARG A 16 -3.38 7.81 -5.21
CA ARG A 16 -3.34 7.23 -6.55
C ARG A 16 -3.48 5.72 -6.53
N ALA A 17 -2.85 5.05 -5.56
CA ALA A 17 -2.98 3.60 -5.44
C ALA A 17 -4.42 3.20 -5.11
N LYS A 18 -5.06 3.92 -4.20
CA LYS A 18 -6.47 3.65 -3.87
C LYS A 18 -7.36 3.92 -5.08
N GLY A 19 -7.09 5.00 -5.81
CA GLY A 19 -7.82 5.31 -7.03
C GLY A 19 -7.70 4.21 -8.07
N LEU A 20 -6.51 3.64 -8.20
CA LEU A 20 -6.27 2.55 -9.14
C LEU A 20 -7.07 1.30 -8.77
N LEU A 21 -7.06 0.95 -7.49
CA LEU A 21 -7.86 -0.19 -7.00
C LEU A 21 -9.35 0.03 -7.25
N ASN A 22 -9.83 1.25 -6.98
CA ASN A 22 -11.24 1.59 -7.22
C ASN A 22 -11.58 1.52 -8.72
N ALA A 23 -10.68 1.98 -9.59
CA ALA A 23 -10.90 1.94 -11.03
C ALA A 23 -11.03 0.50 -11.55
N HIS A 24 -10.39 -0.44 -10.88
CA HIS A 24 -10.48 -1.86 -11.22
C HIS A 24 -11.57 -2.59 -10.45
N SER A 25 -12.39 -1.86 -9.69
CA SER A 25 -13.46 -2.43 -8.87
C SER A 25 -12.95 -3.47 -7.87
N ILE A 26 -11.78 -3.22 -7.31
CA ILE A 26 -11.16 -4.11 -6.32
C ILE A 26 -11.40 -3.54 -4.93
N ASP A 27 -12.08 -4.31 -4.10
CA ASP A 27 -12.28 -3.95 -2.69
C ASP A 27 -10.97 -4.14 -1.93
N PHE A 28 -10.72 -3.24 -0.99
CA PHE A 28 -9.50 -3.32 -0.18
C PHE A 28 -9.75 -2.80 1.22
N GLU A 29 -8.89 -3.22 2.12
CA GLU A 29 -8.87 -2.72 3.49
C GLU A 29 -7.69 -1.75 3.62
N GLU A 30 -7.96 -0.56 4.17
CA GLU A 30 -6.93 0.47 4.33
C GLU A 30 -6.47 0.51 5.78
N PHE A 31 -5.15 0.54 5.97
CA PHE A 31 -4.53 0.72 7.29
C PHE A 31 -3.77 2.04 7.27
N ASP A 32 -4.29 3.01 8.00
CA ASP A 32 -3.69 4.35 8.07
C ASP A 32 -2.54 4.33 9.08
N LEU A 33 -1.34 4.60 8.61
CA LEU A 33 -0.13 4.65 9.41
C LEU A 33 0.40 6.08 9.51
N SER A 34 -0.49 7.06 9.68
CA SER A 34 -0.09 8.46 9.81
C SER A 34 0.72 8.72 11.08
N ASN A 35 0.56 7.90 12.10
CA ASN A 35 1.39 7.97 13.30
C ASN A 35 2.81 7.52 12.94
N ASP A 36 3.80 8.39 13.18
CA ASP A 36 5.17 8.14 12.77
C ASP A 36 5.75 6.87 13.41
N GLU A 37 5.51 6.68 14.70
CA GLU A 37 6.07 5.53 15.40
C GLU A 37 5.51 4.22 14.87
N GLU A 38 4.20 4.16 14.66
CA GLU A 38 3.56 2.98 14.09
C GLU A 38 4.08 2.70 12.68
N ARG A 39 4.24 3.76 11.88
CA ARG A 39 4.71 3.61 10.50
C ARG A 39 6.15 3.10 10.48
N PHE A 40 7.02 3.62 11.34
CA PHE A 40 8.42 3.19 11.40
C PHE A 40 8.52 1.75 11.87
N GLN A 41 7.68 1.33 12.82
CA GLN A 41 7.62 -0.07 13.25
C GLN A 41 7.18 -0.98 12.10
N PHE A 42 6.24 -0.51 11.29
CA PHE A 42 5.79 -1.24 10.11
C PHE A 42 6.93 -1.43 9.10
N TYR A 43 7.68 -0.36 8.82
CA TYR A 43 8.82 -0.45 7.90
C TYR A 43 9.86 -1.43 8.42
N GLU A 44 10.15 -1.36 9.70
CA GLU A 44 11.13 -2.24 10.33
C GLU A 44 10.69 -3.70 10.24
N LYS A 45 9.42 -3.96 10.47
CA LYS A 45 8.85 -5.30 10.39
C LYS A 45 8.95 -5.89 8.99
N LEU A 46 8.78 -5.05 7.97
CA LEU A 46 8.85 -5.51 6.59
C LEU A 46 10.29 -5.76 6.13
N GLY A 47 11.25 -5.18 6.81
CA GLY A 47 12.66 -5.44 6.54
C GLY A 47 13.27 -4.47 5.57
N ASP A 48 14.34 -4.95 4.91
CA ASP A 48 15.26 -4.12 4.16
C ASP A 48 14.60 -3.24 3.11
N ASN A 49 14.97 -1.97 3.14
CA ASN A 49 14.66 -0.99 2.09
C ASN A 49 13.20 -0.61 1.97
N VAL A 50 12.31 -1.09 2.83
CA VAL A 50 10.93 -0.62 2.83
C VAL A 50 10.84 0.59 3.72
N LYS A 51 10.71 1.77 3.12
CA LYS A 51 10.71 3.04 3.84
C LYS A 51 9.63 3.99 3.32
N THR A 52 8.67 3.48 2.58
CA THR A 52 7.66 4.31 1.93
C THR A 52 6.27 3.70 2.03
N VAL A 53 5.28 4.55 1.91
CA VAL A 53 3.90 4.17 1.64
C VAL A 53 3.49 4.80 0.31
N PRO A 54 2.52 4.23 -0.42
CA PRO A 54 1.69 3.09 -0.03
C PRO A 54 2.45 1.77 -0.08
N GLN A 55 1.97 0.78 0.67
CA GLN A 55 2.39 -0.60 0.53
C GLN A 55 1.15 -1.47 0.39
N VAL A 56 1.09 -2.24 -0.67
CA VAL A 56 -0.06 -3.07 -1.01
C VAL A 56 0.28 -4.53 -0.82
N PHE A 57 -0.62 -5.25 -0.16
CA PHE A 57 -0.52 -6.70 0.01
C PHE A 57 -1.72 -7.35 -0.64
N ILE A 58 -1.49 -8.43 -1.36
CA ILE A 58 -2.56 -9.20 -1.98
C ILE A 58 -2.39 -10.65 -1.55
N ASN A 59 -3.41 -11.18 -0.90
CA ASN A 59 -3.40 -12.53 -0.32
C ASN A 59 -2.17 -12.75 0.55
N ASP A 60 -1.87 -11.78 1.40
CA ASP A 60 -0.77 -11.77 2.38
C ASP A 60 0.63 -11.69 1.76
N GLN A 61 0.72 -11.44 0.46
CA GLN A 61 2.01 -11.23 -0.20
C GLN A 61 2.21 -9.77 -0.54
N ARG A 62 3.39 -9.24 -0.21
CA ARG A 62 3.69 -7.83 -0.49
C ARG A 62 3.86 -7.62 -1.99
N VAL A 63 3.02 -6.79 -2.57
CA VAL A 63 3.15 -6.35 -3.95
C VAL A 63 4.12 -5.17 -4.04
N GLY A 64 3.98 -4.21 -3.14
CA GLY A 64 4.83 -3.03 -3.09
C GLY A 64 4.04 -1.75 -3.18
N GLY A 65 4.64 -0.73 -3.78
CA GLY A 65 4.05 0.60 -3.91
C GLY A 65 3.16 0.74 -5.14
N TYR A 66 2.93 2.00 -5.53
CA TYR A 66 2.02 2.31 -6.62
C TYR A 66 2.46 1.69 -7.95
N GLN A 67 3.74 1.83 -8.31
CA GLN A 67 4.23 1.31 -9.59
C GLN A 67 4.15 -0.22 -9.63
N ASP A 68 4.44 -0.85 -8.50
CA ASP A 68 4.34 -2.31 -8.40
C ASP A 68 2.89 -2.77 -8.55
N LEU A 69 1.97 -2.01 -7.96
CA LEU A 69 0.54 -2.32 -8.09
C LEU A 69 0.09 -2.18 -9.54
N ARG A 70 0.53 -1.13 -10.24
CA ARG A 70 0.21 -0.96 -11.65
C ARG A 70 0.67 -2.15 -12.47
N ALA A 71 1.91 -2.58 -12.23
CA ALA A 71 2.47 -3.73 -12.95
C ALA A 71 1.67 -5.00 -12.64
N TRP A 72 1.29 -5.19 -11.39
CA TRP A 72 0.50 -6.35 -10.97
C TRP A 72 -0.86 -6.36 -11.67
N LEU A 73 -1.48 -5.19 -11.83
CA LEU A 73 -2.77 -5.04 -12.50
C LEU A 73 -2.64 -5.02 -14.03
N ASN A 74 -1.43 -5.04 -14.53
CA ASN A 74 -1.13 -5.04 -15.96
C ASN A 74 -1.62 -3.76 -16.66
N GLU A 75 -1.38 -2.64 -15.99
CA GLU A 75 -1.74 -1.32 -16.51
C GLU A 75 -0.63 -0.75 -17.38
#